data_2d2183533dc7dfcc8517951a49806638
#
_entry.id   2d2183533dc7dfcc8517951a49806638
#
_cell.length_a   1.000
_cell.length_b   1.000
_cell.length_c   1.000
_cell.angle_alpha   90.00
_cell.angle_beta   90.00
_cell.angle_gamma   90.00
#
_symmetry.space_group_name_H-M   'P 1'
#
loop_
_entity.id
_entity.type
_entity.pdbx_description
1 polymer ?
#
loop_
_entity_poly.entity_id
_entity_poly.type
_entity_poly.pdbx_seq_one_letter_code
_entity_poly.pdbx_strand_id
1 'polypeptide(L)'
;MDWDKLKIFHTVAEASSFTKASTILNLSQSAISRQIQALEGDLKVQLFERHARGLVLTENGEYLYKSAHEIISKLKDVESNLSGHKDKLNGKLTVTTVVSFGTTWLTPRIKEFMDLHPDIEIELIFDDKELDLSTREADVAIRMRLSLIHISEPTRPNE
;
A
#
# COMPACT_ATOMS: atom_id res chain seq x y z
N MET A 1 2.81 -0.15 -23.51
CA MET A 1 2.50 0.58 -22.25
C MET A 1 3.72 1.44 -21.91
N ASP A 2 3.54 2.72 -21.73
CA ASP A 2 4.59 3.69 -21.45
C ASP A 2 4.80 3.79 -19.93
N TRP A 3 6.08 3.81 -19.49
CA TRP A 3 6.44 3.87 -18.08
C TRP A 3 5.99 5.17 -17.40
N ASP A 4 6.13 6.30 -18.12
CA ASP A 4 5.73 7.59 -17.57
C ASP A 4 4.23 7.67 -17.34
N LYS A 5 3.43 7.13 -18.26
CA LYS A 5 1.98 7.04 -18.08
C LYS A 5 1.60 6.16 -16.89
N LEU A 6 2.32 5.04 -16.67
CA LEU A 6 2.08 4.16 -15.53
C LEU A 6 2.41 4.85 -14.20
N LYS A 7 3.51 5.59 -14.14
CA LYS A 7 3.90 6.37 -12.96
C LYS A 7 2.90 7.46 -12.65
N ILE A 8 2.42 8.18 -13.68
CA ILE A 8 1.38 9.20 -13.53
C ILE A 8 0.08 8.55 -13.01
N PHE A 9 -0.34 7.43 -13.60
CA PHE A 9 -1.51 6.69 -13.16
C PHE A 9 -1.42 6.29 -11.68
N HIS A 10 -0.30 5.70 -11.29
CA HIS A 10 -0.06 5.29 -9.91
C HIS A 10 -0.17 6.47 -8.93
N THR A 11 0.46 7.62 -9.26
CA THR A 11 0.40 8.82 -8.42
C THR A 11 -1.02 9.40 -8.33
N VAL A 12 -1.79 9.36 -9.42
CA VAL A 12 -3.20 9.81 -9.42
C VAL A 12 -4.06 8.90 -8.55
N ALA A 13 -3.84 7.59 -8.63
CA ALA A 13 -4.53 6.60 -7.81
C ALA A 13 -4.25 6.80 -6.31
N GLU A 14 -2.99 6.98 -5.94
CA GLU A 14 -2.59 7.28 -4.55
C GLU A 14 -3.22 8.58 -4.02
N ALA A 15 -3.19 9.63 -4.83
CA ALA A 15 -3.72 10.93 -4.43
C ALA A 15 -5.26 10.98 -4.42
N SER A 16 -5.94 10.02 -5.07
CA SER A 16 -7.39 10.01 -5.35
C SER A 16 -7.92 11.34 -5.91
N SER A 17 -7.04 12.13 -6.57
CA SER A 17 -7.33 13.47 -7.05
C SER A 17 -6.32 13.93 -8.10
N PHE A 18 -6.82 14.36 -9.25
CA PHE A 18 -5.98 14.97 -10.28
C PHE A 18 -5.26 16.24 -9.80
N THR A 19 -5.93 17.03 -8.98
CA THR A 19 -5.36 18.28 -8.44
C THR A 19 -4.22 18.00 -7.46
N LYS A 20 -4.38 17.04 -6.54
CA LYS A 20 -3.30 16.64 -5.64
C LYS A 20 -2.14 16.02 -6.40
N ALA A 21 -2.42 15.13 -7.37
CA ALA A 21 -1.39 14.52 -8.20
C ALA A 21 -0.62 15.57 -9.03
N SER A 22 -1.28 16.64 -9.48
CA SER A 22 -0.61 17.72 -10.24
C SER A 22 0.47 18.43 -9.41
N THR A 23 0.23 18.62 -8.12
CA THR A 23 1.21 19.19 -7.19
C THR A 23 2.38 18.24 -6.97
N ILE A 24 2.10 16.94 -6.78
CA ILE A 24 3.14 15.92 -6.54
C ILE A 24 4.04 15.74 -7.76
N LEU A 25 3.44 15.71 -8.97
CA LEU A 25 4.16 15.46 -10.23
C LEU A 25 4.73 16.75 -10.86
N ASN A 26 4.41 17.91 -10.31
CA ASN A 26 4.74 19.21 -10.89
C ASN A 26 4.28 19.35 -12.37
N LEU A 27 3.08 18.83 -12.64
CA LEU A 27 2.43 18.85 -13.96
C LEU A 27 1.07 19.55 -13.87
N SER A 28 0.60 20.11 -14.98
CA SER A 28 -0.77 20.65 -15.02
C SER A 28 -1.81 19.53 -14.96
N GLN A 29 -2.95 19.79 -14.31
CA GLN A 29 -4.05 18.84 -14.25
C GLN A 29 -4.52 18.37 -15.64
N SER A 30 -4.51 19.28 -16.63
CA SER A 30 -4.87 18.95 -18.02
C SER A 30 -3.84 18.00 -18.67
N ALA A 31 -2.55 18.15 -18.35
CA ALA A 31 -1.50 17.24 -18.85
C ALA A 31 -1.70 15.84 -18.25
N ILE A 32 -1.93 15.74 -16.92
CA ILE A 32 -2.19 14.47 -16.25
C ILE A 32 -3.44 13.81 -16.84
N SER A 33 -4.54 14.55 -16.99
CA SER A 33 -5.79 14.01 -17.56
C SER A 33 -5.57 13.43 -18.95
N ARG A 34 -4.78 14.11 -19.83
CA ARG A 34 -4.43 13.60 -21.15
C ARG A 34 -3.60 12.33 -21.10
N GLN A 35 -2.64 12.24 -20.18
CA GLN A 35 -1.81 11.04 -20.02
C GLN A 35 -2.62 9.84 -19.55
N ILE A 36 -3.56 10.06 -18.62
CA ILE A 36 -4.49 9.00 -18.16
C ILE A 36 -5.39 8.55 -19.31
N GLN A 37 -6.01 9.49 -20.06
CA GLN A 37 -6.82 9.15 -21.22
C GLN A 37 -6.03 8.38 -22.29
N ALA A 38 -4.78 8.76 -22.52
CA ALA A 38 -3.91 8.04 -23.45
C ALA A 38 -3.62 6.61 -22.95
N LEU A 39 -3.38 6.42 -21.65
CA LEU A 39 -3.18 5.11 -21.06
C LEU A 39 -4.44 4.23 -21.18
N GLU A 40 -5.61 4.79 -20.85
CA GLU A 40 -6.90 4.12 -21.00
C GLU A 40 -7.17 3.74 -22.47
N GLY A 41 -6.83 4.62 -23.40
CA GLY A 41 -6.92 4.36 -24.85
C GLY A 41 -5.98 3.24 -25.31
N ASP A 42 -4.75 3.22 -24.83
CA ASP A 42 -3.76 2.17 -25.15
C ASP A 42 -4.21 0.79 -24.62
N LEU A 43 -4.80 0.78 -23.42
CA LEU A 43 -5.29 -0.45 -22.75
C LEU A 43 -6.72 -0.83 -23.16
N LYS A 44 -7.48 0.08 -23.78
CA LYS A 44 -8.90 -0.06 -24.16
C LYS A 44 -9.82 -0.35 -22.98
N VAL A 45 -9.48 0.15 -21.82
CA VAL A 45 -10.28 0.05 -20.58
C VAL A 45 -10.28 1.38 -19.85
N GLN A 46 -11.33 1.66 -19.10
CA GLN A 46 -11.34 2.77 -18.15
C GLN A 46 -10.68 2.33 -16.85
N LEU A 47 -9.86 3.22 -16.29
CA LEU A 47 -9.12 2.98 -15.05
C LEU A 47 -9.71 3.79 -13.88
N PHE A 48 -10.39 4.91 -14.21
CA PHE A 48 -11.00 5.78 -13.21
C PHE A 48 -12.45 6.08 -13.52
N GLU A 49 -13.25 6.21 -12.46
CA GLU A 49 -14.61 6.74 -12.48
C GLU A 49 -14.67 8.04 -11.69
N ARG A 50 -15.44 9.01 -12.21
CA ARG A 50 -15.70 10.27 -11.53
C ARG A 50 -17.03 10.21 -10.80
N HIS A 51 -16.99 10.31 -9.50
CA HIS A 51 -18.17 10.39 -8.66
C HIS A 51 -18.29 11.78 -8.02
N ALA A 52 -19.47 12.11 -7.52
CA ALA A 52 -19.69 13.35 -6.78
C ALA A 52 -18.77 13.51 -5.56
N ARG A 53 -18.23 12.41 -5.05
CA ARG A 53 -17.32 12.37 -3.89
C ARG A 53 -15.83 12.32 -4.26
N GLY A 54 -15.48 12.33 -5.55
CA GLY A 54 -14.09 12.32 -6.01
C GLY A 54 -13.81 11.30 -7.12
N LEU A 55 -12.54 10.99 -7.26
CA LEU A 55 -12.01 10.06 -8.24
C LEU A 55 -11.85 8.68 -7.59
N VAL A 56 -12.40 7.65 -8.22
CA VAL A 56 -12.36 6.25 -7.74
C VAL A 56 -11.78 5.37 -8.85
N LEU A 57 -11.04 4.34 -8.48
CA LEU A 57 -10.56 3.33 -9.43
C LEU A 57 -11.71 2.43 -9.87
N THR A 58 -11.71 2.04 -11.15
CA THR A 58 -12.49 0.91 -11.63
C THR A 58 -11.87 -0.41 -11.19
N GLU A 59 -12.55 -1.54 -11.40
CA GLU A 59 -11.95 -2.87 -11.17
C GLU A 59 -10.65 -3.07 -11.95
N ASN A 60 -10.60 -2.64 -13.22
CA ASN A 60 -9.39 -2.65 -14.03
C ASN A 60 -8.32 -1.69 -13.48
N GLY A 61 -8.74 -0.54 -12.97
CA GLY A 61 -7.88 0.42 -12.31
C GLY A 61 -7.24 -0.16 -11.04
N GLU A 62 -8.00 -0.84 -10.20
CA GLU A 62 -7.47 -1.50 -9.00
C GLU A 62 -6.47 -2.60 -9.34
N TYR A 63 -6.78 -3.41 -10.35
CA TYR A 63 -5.86 -4.45 -10.83
C TYR A 63 -4.54 -3.87 -11.32
N LEU A 64 -4.61 -2.83 -12.17
CA LEU A 64 -3.41 -2.15 -12.68
C LEU A 64 -2.64 -1.46 -11.54
N TYR A 65 -3.37 -0.86 -10.58
CA TYR A 65 -2.74 -0.17 -9.45
C TYR A 65 -1.92 -1.12 -8.58
N LYS A 66 -2.44 -2.29 -8.22
CA LYS A 66 -1.72 -3.31 -7.45
C LYS A 66 -0.42 -3.71 -8.16
N SER A 67 -0.51 -4.03 -9.45
CA SER A 67 0.65 -4.43 -10.25
C SER A 67 1.68 -3.31 -10.40
N ALA A 68 1.23 -2.08 -10.71
CA ALA A 68 2.10 -0.92 -10.85
C ALA A 68 2.82 -0.59 -9.54
N HIS A 69 2.11 -0.73 -8.44
CA HIS A 69 2.65 -0.49 -7.11
C HIS A 69 3.80 -1.44 -6.76
N GLU A 70 3.62 -2.74 -7.00
CA GLU A 70 4.67 -3.73 -6.78
C GLU A 70 5.92 -3.44 -7.61
N ILE A 71 5.74 -3.07 -8.88
CA ILE A 71 6.86 -2.75 -9.78
C ILE A 71 7.60 -1.49 -9.29
N ILE A 72 6.87 -0.43 -8.96
CA ILE A 72 7.46 0.84 -8.48
C ILE A 72 8.18 0.63 -7.15
N SER A 73 7.63 -0.16 -6.24
CA SER A 73 8.28 -0.51 -4.98
C SER A 73 9.60 -1.24 -5.23
N LYS A 74 9.59 -2.28 -6.07
CA LYS A 74 10.81 -3.02 -6.43
C LYS A 74 11.88 -2.14 -7.05
N LEU A 75 11.50 -1.17 -7.89
CA LEU A 75 12.46 -0.22 -8.46
C LEU A 75 13.06 0.70 -7.41
N LYS A 76 12.27 1.20 -6.48
CA LYS A 76 12.79 1.99 -5.35
C LYS A 76 13.78 1.20 -4.51
N ASP A 77 13.51 -0.09 -4.26
CA ASP A 77 14.44 -0.97 -3.55
C ASP A 77 15.76 -1.14 -4.31
N VAL A 78 15.69 -1.29 -5.63
CA VAL A 78 16.89 -1.37 -6.48
C VAL A 78 17.67 -0.06 -6.46
N GLU A 79 17.01 1.08 -6.62
CA GLU A 79 17.64 2.41 -6.56
C GLU A 79 18.32 2.63 -5.20
N SER A 80 17.66 2.28 -4.11
CA SER A 80 18.21 2.35 -2.74
C SER A 80 19.46 1.47 -2.60
N ASN A 81 19.42 0.25 -3.12
CA ASN A 81 20.55 -0.67 -3.08
C ASN A 81 21.74 -0.21 -3.93
N LEU A 82 21.48 0.41 -5.09
CA LEU A 82 22.52 0.93 -6.00
C LEU A 82 23.15 2.22 -5.51
N SER A 83 22.37 3.08 -4.88
CA SER A 83 22.86 4.38 -4.37
C SER A 83 23.76 4.27 -3.15
N GLY A 84 24.07 3.07 -2.68
CA GLY A 84 24.97 2.83 -1.57
C GLY A 84 24.47 3.33 -0.21
N HIS A 85 23.20 3.79 -0.14
CA HIS A 85 22.55 4.22 1.10
C HIS A 85 22.01 2.99 1.86
N LYS A 86 22.87 1.95 2.01
CA LYS A 86 22.52 0.71 2.72
C LYS A 86 22.18 0.88 4.20
N ASP A 87 22.43 2.07 4.77
CA ASP A 87 22.46 2.22 6.22
C ASP A 87 21.52 3.28 6.81
N LYS A 88 20.66 3.90 6.02
CA LYS A 88 19.65 4.80 6.60
C LYS A 88 18.25 4.40 6.18
N LEU A 89 17.68 3.52 6.98
CA LEU A 89 16.24 3.27 6.94
C LEU A 89 15.55 4.55 7.38
N ASN A 90 14.76 5.16 6.50
CA ASN A 90 13.99 6.36 6.78
C ASN A 90 12.59 6.27 6.18
N GLY A 91 11.67 7.08 6.68
CA GLY A 91 10.30 7.15 6.20
C GLY A 91 9.29 6.76 7.28
N LYS A 92 8.02 6.65 6.88
CA LYS A 92 6.91 6.29 7.76
C LYS A 92 6.66 4.78 7.70
N LEU A 93 6.54 4.17 8.88
CA LEU A 93 6.17 2.76 9.05
C LEU A 93 4.87 2.69 9.86
N THR A 94 3.80 2.25 9.22
CA THR A 94 2.49 2.09 9.86
C THR A 94 2.30 0.63 10.25
N VAL A 95 2.16 0.38 11.56
CA VAL A 95 1.99 -0.96 12.12
C VAL A 95 0.62 -1.06 12.77
N THR A 96 -0.17 -2.06 12.37
CA THR A 96 -1.45 -2.34 13.01
C THR A 96 -1.41 -3.62 13.84
N THR A 97 -2.08 -3.58 14.98
CA THR A 97 -2.19 -4.76 15.85
C THR A 97 -3.47 -4.69 16.71
N VAL A 98 -3.81 -5.81 17.36
CA VAL A 98 -4.93 -5.83 18.31
C VAL A 98 -4.62 -4.96 19.53
N VAL A 99 -5.66 -4.31 20.08
CA VAL A 99 -5.52 -3.33 21.16
C VAL A 99 -4.75 -3.88 22.36
N SER A 100 -5.07 -5.08 22.80
CA SER A 100 -4.44 -5.70 23.98
C SER A 100 -2.94 -5.91 23.81
N PHE A 101 -2.50 -6.46 22.67
CA PHE A 101 -1.08 -6.68 22.38
C PHE A 101 -0.34 -5.36 22.16
N GLY A 102 -0.96 -4.44 21.42
CA GLY A 102 -0.39 -3.13 21.14
C GLY A 102 -0.06 -2.33 22.40
N THR A 103 -1.00 -2.27 23.32
CA THR A 103 -0.85 -1.47 24.57
C THR A 103 0.04 -2.15 25.60
N THR A 104 -0.05 -3.47 25.76
CA THR A 104 0.65 -4.16 26.84
C THR A 104 2.04 -4.62 26.48
N TRP A 105 2.26 -5.04 25.24
CA TRP A 105 3.53 -5.62 24.82
C TRP A 105 4.31 -4.73 23.85
N LEU A 106 3.68 -4.22 22.78
CA LEU A 106 4.37 -3.50 21.71
C LEU A 106 4.80 -2.09 22.15
N THR A 107 3.88 -1.29 22.71
CA THR A 107 4.17 0.11 23.06
C THR A 107 5.35 0.26 24.03
N PRO A 108 5.50 -0.54 25.09
CA PRO A 108 6.66 -0.42 25.96
C PRO A 108 8.02 -0.75 25.29
N ARG A 109 7.99 -1.53 24.17
CA ARG A 109 9.19 -2.00 23.47
C ARG A 109 9.52 -1.22 22.22
N ILE A 110 8.56 -0.47 21.68
CA ILE A 110 8.76 0.28 20.42
C ILE A 110 9.86 1.34 20.55
N LYS A 111 10.09 1.82 21.75
CA LYS A 111 11.15 2.80 22.02
C LYS A 111 12.52 2.27 21.63
N GLU A 112 12.82 1.02 21.92
CA GLU A 112 14.10 0.38 21.55
C GLU A 112 14.31 0.39 20.04
N PHE A 113 13.24 0.11 19.27
CA PHE A 113 13.28 0.17 17.81
C PHE A 113 13.47 1.62 17.31
N MET A 114 12.77 2.59 17.91
CA MET A 114 12.92 4.01 17.55
C MET A 114 14.32 4.55 17.86
N ASP A 115 14.92 4.10 18.95
CA ASP A 115 16.29 4.50 19.33
C ASP A 115 17.33 3.92 18.34
N LEU A 116 17.08 2.72 17.79
CA LEU A 116 17.93 2.10 16.76
C LEU A 116 17.72 2.69 15.37
N HIS A 117 16.54 3.21 15.07
CA HIS A 117 16.15 3.74 13.77
C HIS A 117 15.49 5.11 13.88
N PRO A 118 16.26 6.16 14.24
CA PRO A 118 15.73 7.50 14.54
C PRO A 118 15.11 8.20 13.33
N ASP A 119 15.46 7.78 12.12
CA ASP A 119 14.96 8.35 10.87
C ASP A 119 13.63 7.68 10.40
N ILE A 120 13.11 6.70 11.17
CA ILE A 120 11.80 6.06 10.90
C ILE A 120 10.73 6.69 11.78
N GLU A 121 9.70 7.24 11.14
CA GLU A 121 8.47 7.67 11.81
C GLU A 121 7.53 6.47 11.96
N ILE A 122 7.18 6.09 13.19
CA ILE A 122 6.30 4.96 13.46
C ILE A 122 4.89 5.45 13.78
N GLU A 123 3.92 4.93 13.04
CA GLU A 123 2.50 5.05 13.34
C GLU A 123 1.96 3.71 13.82
N LEU A 124 1.38 3.69 15.03
CA LEU A 124 0.76 2.49 15.59
C LEU A 124 -0.77 2.61 15.55
N ILE A 125 -1.42 1.70 14.85
CA ILE A 125 -2.88 1.61 14.75
C ILE A 125 -3.34 0.41 15.57
N PHE A 126 -4.06 0.67 16.66
CA PHE A 126 -4.62 -0.37 17.52
C PHE A 126 -6.09 -0.57 17.17
N ASP A 127 -6.39 -1.66 16.47
CA ASP A 127 -7.75 -2.02 16.08
C ASP A 127 -7.89 -3.55 16.09
N ASP A 128 -9.01 -4.04 16.64
CA ASP A 128 -9.33 -5.47 16.66
C ASP A 128 -9.90 -5.95 15.32
N LYS A 129 -10.30 -5.03 14.44
CA LYS A 129 -10.69 -5.36 13.06
C LYS A 129 -9.47 -5.67 12.22
N GLU A 130 -9.61 -6.63 11.32
CA GLU A 130 -8.59 -6.88 10.30
C GLU A 130 -8.61 -5.71 9.30
N LEU A 131 -7.50 -4.94 9.28
CA LEU A 131 -7.27 -3.96 8.23
C LEU A 131 -6.74 -4.66 6.99
N ASP A 132 -7.20 -4.23 5.84
CA ASP A 132 -6.72 -4.77 4.56
C ASP A 132 -5.36 -4.13 4.19
N LEU A 133 -4.29 -4.89 4.34
CA LEU A 133 -2.94 -4.45 3.94
C LEU A 133 -2.84 -4.14 2.45
N SER A 134 -3.75 -4.68 1.63
CA SER A 134 -3.77 -4.39 0.18
C SER A 134 -4.24 -2.97 -0.13
N THR A 135 -5.01 -2.35 0.78
CA THR A 135 -5.48 -0.96 0.69
C THR A 135 -4.51 0.04 1.31
N ARG A 136 -3.37 -0.43 1.84
CA ARG A 136 -2.34 0.37 2.52
C ARG A 136 -2.81 1.12 3.77
N GLU A 137 -3.79 0.60 4.44
CA GLU A 137 -4.15 1.12 5.76
C GLU A 137 -3.02 0.88 6.79
N ALA A 138 -2.16 -0.12 6.55
CA ALA A 138 -0.94 -0.35 7.30
C ALA A 138 0.10 -1.11 6.46
N ASP A 139 1.40 -0.92 6.78
CA ASP A 139 2.51 -1.62 6.14
C ASP A 139 2.73 -3.01 6.76
N VAL A 140 2.50 -3.11 8.07
CA VAL A 140 2.67 -4.35 8.84
C VAL A 140 1.46 -4.59 9.73
N ALA A 141 0.93 -5.82 9.71
CA ALA A 141 -0.11 -6.25 10.64
C ALA A 141 0.40 -7.37 11.54
N ILE A 142 0.35 -7.14 12.86
CA ILE A 142 0.64 -8.16 13.86
C ILE A 142 -0.69 -8.65 14.42
N ARG A 143 -1.08 -9.88 14.07
CA ARG A 143 -2.34 -10.48 14.48
C ARG A 143 -2.09 -11.84 15.12
N MET A 144 -2.74 -12.08 16.26
CA MET A 144 -2.80 -13.41 16.83
C MET A 144 -3.93 -14.16 16.12
N ARG A 145 -3.59 -15.02 15.18
CA ARG A 145 -4.52 -16.03 14.66
C ARG A 145 -4.33 -17.31 15.45
N LEU A 146 -5.38 -17.77 16.12
CA LEU A 146 -5.51 -19.19 16.41
C LEU A 146 -5.63 -19.88 15.04
N SER A 147 -4.54 -20.50 14.59
CA SER A 147 -4.62 -21.45 13.49
C SER A 147 -5.55 -22.57 13.94
N LEU A 148 -6.82 -22.49 13.58
CA LEU A 148 -7.69 -23.64 13.58
C LEU A 148 -7.18 -24.58 12.47
N ILE A 149 -6.11 -25.31 12.77
CA ILE A 149 -5.85 -26.54 12.04
C ILE A 149 -7.10 -27.38 12.28
N HIS A 150 -7.95 -27.49 11.27
CA HIS A 150 -8.96 -28.53 11.22
C HIS A 150 -8.19 -29.85 11.23
N ILE A 151 -8.00 -30.39 12.42
CA ILE A 151 -7.77 -31.81 12.57
C ILE A 151 -9.11 -32.43 12.20
N SER A 152 -9.25 -32.80 10.95
CA SER A 152 -10.31 -33.70 10.52
C SER A 152 -10.12 -34.98 11.33
N GLU A 153 -11.00 -35.17 12.30
CA GLU A 153 -11.09 -36.42 13.04
C GLU A 153 -11.23 -37.56 12.01
N PRO A 154 -10.36 -38.58 12.04
CA PRO A 154 -10.49 -39.68 11.10
C PRO A 154 -11.85 -40.33 11.38
N THR A 155 -12.73 -40.32 10.38
CA THR A 155 -13.97 -41.06 10.40
C THR A 155 -13.66 -42.53 10.68
N ARG A 156 -14.06 -43.01 11.86
CA ARG A 156 -14.04 -44.42 12.17
C ARG A 156 -14.88 -45.17 11.12
N PRO A 157 -14.37 -46.24 10.51
CA PRO A 157 -15.19 -47.08 9.70
C PRO A 157 -16.27 -47.71 10.62
N ASN A 158 -17.53 -47.63 10.21
CA ASN A 158 -18.61 -48.35 10.83
C ASN A 158 -18.35 -49.84 10.64
N GLU A 159 -18.15 -50.56 11.74
CA GLU A 159 -18.32 -52.01 11.77
C GLU A 159 -19.77 -52.40 11.66
#